data_22dee8ae9e93b9269d7c8f5a4698f256
#
_entry.id   22dee8ae9e93b9269d7c8f5a4698f256
#
_cell.length_a   1.000
_cell.length_b   1.000
_cell.length_c   1.000
_cell.angle_alpha   90.00
_cell.angle_beta   90.00
_cell.angle_gamma   90.00
#
_symmetry.space_group_name_H-M   'P 1'
#
loop_
_entity.id
_entity.type
_entity.pdbx_description
1 polymer ?
#
loop_
_entity_poly.entity_id
_entity_poly.type
_entity_poly.pdbx_seq_one_letter_code
_entity_poly.pdbx_strand_id
1 'polypeptide(L)'
;ISPLAGIMADYVNPRILGVVGFSILILSLLAAWWVMHVDALPWVLGLPIAGLGVGQSFIWGSNAATTLRDISPELMGAASGVYNPSRQVGSVVGVALVSAVMQTGDPAVALINSLLVIVVALVVGLVSALCFRDTLQG
;
A
#
# COMPACT_ATOMS: atom_id res chain seq x y z
N ILE A 1 -6.59 -13.62 3.63
CA ILE A 1 -7.18 -12.52 2.81
C ILE A 1 -6.49 -12.42 1.45
N SER A 2 -5.17 -12.64 1.37
CA SER A 2 -4.43 -12.62 0.09
C SER A 2 -5.02 -13.53 -1.00
N PRO A 3 -5.41 -14.80 -0.74
CA PRO A 3 -6.03 -15.64 -1.76
C PRO A 3 -7.37 -15.08 -2.28
N LEU A 4 -8.15 -14.47 -1.40
CA LEU A 4 -9.42 -13.85 -1.78
C LEU A 4 -9.21 -12.61 -2.65
N ALA A 5 -8.21 -11.79 -2.31
CA ALA A 5 -7.83 -10.64 -3.10
C ALA A 5 -7.34 -11.06 -4.51
N GLY A 6 -6.62 -12.16 -4.61
CA GLY A 6 -6.19 -12.73 -5.90
C GLY A 6 -7.38 -13.16 -6.76
N ILE A 7 -8.34 -13.86 -6.19
CA ILE A 7 -9.57 -14.27 -6.88
C ILE A 7 -10.39 -13.05 -7.31
N MET A 8 -10.51 -12.05 -6.44
CA MET A 8 -11.21 -10.81 -6.77
C MET A 8 -10.50 -10.03 -7.89
N ALA A 9 -9.17 -10.09 -7.98
CA ALA A 9 -8.42 -9.44 -9.05
C ALA A 9 -8.71 -10.02 -10.43
N ASP A 10 -9.14 -11.27 -10.51
CA ASP A 10 -9.55 -11.92 -11.77
C ASP A 10 -10.92 -11.44 -12.26
N TYR A 11 -11.80 -11.03 -11.34
CA TYR A 11 -13.18 -10.63 -11.66
C TYR A 11 -13.42 -9.12 -11.64
N VAL A 12 -12.59 -8.37 -10.96
CA VAL A 12 -12.73 -6.92 -10.79
C VAL A 12 -11.55 -6.21 -11.45
N ASN A 13 -11.82 -5.05 -12.02
CA ASN A 13 -10.78 -4.24 -12.64
C ASN A 13 -9.66 -3.92 -11.63
N PRO A 14 -8.38 -4.24 -11.93
CA PRO A 14 -7.25 -4.01 -11.02
C PRO A 14 -7.15 -2.57 -10.51
N ARG A 15 -7.57 -1.62 -11.32
CA ARG A 15 -7.61 -0.20 -10.95
C ARG A 15 -8.52 0.05 -9.75
N ILE A 16 -9.70 -0.55 -9.75
CA ILE A 16 -10.68 -0.41 -8.65
C ILE A 16 -10.12 -1.03 -7.37
N LEU A 17 -9.52 -2.21 -7.47
CA LEU A 17 -8.88 -2.86 -6.33
C LEU A 17 -7.74 -2.01 -5.75
N GLY A 18 -6.91 -1.43 -6.59
CA GLY A 18 -5.84 -0.54 -6.18
C GLY A 18 -6.36 0.68 -5.44
N VAL A 19 -7.35 1.36 -6.00
CA VAL A 19 -7.98 2.54 -5.38
C VAL A 19 -8.61 2.19 -4.03
N VAL A 20 -9.35 1.09 -3.96
CA VAL A 20 -9.97 0.62 -2.71
C VAL A 20 -8.90 0.28 -1.68
N GLY A 21 -7.85 -0.45 -2.06
CA GLY A 21 -6.75 -0.81 -1.18
C GLY A 21 -6.02 0.41 -0.60
N PHE A 22 -5.65 1.36 -1.45
CA PHE A 22 -5.01 2.61 -1.00
C PHE A 22 -5.94 3.44 -0.12
N SER A 23 -7.22 3.52 -0.44
CA SER A 23 -8.21 4.23 0.38
C SER A 23 -8.35 3.61 1.76
N ILE A 24 -8.42 2.28 1.85
CA ILE A 24 -8.46 1.55 3.13
C ILE A 24 -7.20 1.83 3.95
N LEU A 25 -6.01 1.81 3.32
CA LEU A 25 -4.75 2.11 4.02
C LEU A 25 -4.72 3.52 4.57
N ILE A 26 -5.12 4.51 3.78
CA ILE A 26 -5.15 5.92 4.21
C ILE A 26 -6.11 6.09 5.37
N LEU A 27 -7.32 5.55 5.27
CA LEU A 27 -8.31 5.61 6.35
C LEU A 27 -7.82 4.90 7.61
N SER A 28 -7.17 3.76 7.48
CA SER A 28 -6.62 3.01 8.61
C SER A 28 -5.50 3.77 9.32
N LEU A 29 -4.61 4.43 8.56
CA LEU A 29 -3.54 5.25 9.13
C LEU A 29 -4.10 6.50 9.83
N LEU A 30 -5.08 7.16 9.23
CA LEU A 30 -5.74 8.31 9.85
C LEU A 30 -6.49 7.89 11.12
N ALA A 31 -7.14 6.74 11.13
CA ALA A 31 -7.79 6.19 12.31
C ALA A 31 -6.78 5.84 13.40
N ALA A 32 -5.64 5.24 13.06
CA ALA A 32 -4.56 4.96 13.99
C ALA A 32 -3.99 6.25 14.60
N TRP A 33 -3.77 7.26 13.78
CA TRP A 33 -3.31 8.57 14.24
C TRP A 33 -4.31 9.22 15.20
N TRP A 34 -5.60 9.17 14.87
CA TRP A 34 -6.68 9.67 15.73
C TRP A 34 -6.72 8.94 17.08
N VAL A 35 -6.68 7.62 17.07
CA VAL A 35 -6.71 6.79 18.29
C VAL A 35 -5.52 7.10 19.19
N MET A 36 -4.33 7.32 18.63
CA MET A 36 -3.15 7.70 19.38
C MET A 36 -3.24 9.09 19.99
N HIS A 37 -4.00 10.00 19.37
CA HIS A 37 -4.19 11.38 19.85
C HIS A 37 -5.19 11.49 21.01
N VAL A 38 -6.13 10.56 21.08
CA VAL A 38 -7.26 10.58 22.06
C VAL A 38 -6.99 9.70 23.28
N ASP A 39 -5.78 9.13 23.39
CA ASP A 39 -5.40 8.18 24.48
C ASP A 39 -6.44 7.04 24.67
N ALA A 40 -6.99 6.55 23.57
CA ALA A 40 -7.96 5.48 23.59
C ALA A 40 -7.34 4.15 24.03
N LEU A 41 -8.19 3.25 24.52
CA LEU A 41 -7.79 1.92 24.98
C LEU A 41 -7.03 1.16 23.89
N PRO A 42 -5.99 0.37 24.24
CA PRO A 42 -5.17 -0.38 23.28
C PRO A 42 -5.96 -1.27 22.32
N TRP A 43 -7.10 -1.77 22.74
CA TRP A 43 -7.99 -2.61 21.93
C TRP A 43 -8.55 -1.92 20.69
N VAL A 44 -8.73 -0.60 20.75
CA VAL A 44 -9.24 0.19 19.64
C VAL A 44 -8.23 0.28 18.50
N LEU A 45 -6.92 0.14 18.80
CA LEU A 45 -5.86 0.08 17.78
C LEU A 45 -5.94 -1.19 16.91
N GLY A 46 -6.60 -2.24 17.38
CA GLY A 46 -6.76 -3.47 16.61
C GLY A 46 -7.52 -3.26 15.30
N LEU A 47 -8.52 -2.38 15.27
CA LEU A 47 -9.29 -2.08 14.07
C LEU A 47 -8.47 -1.41 12.96
N PRO A 48 -7.71 -0.33 13.21
CA PRO A 48 -6.82 0.25 12.21
C PRO A 48 -5.75 -0.73 11.72
N ILE A 49 -5.18 -1.55 12.60
CA ILE A 49 -4.18 -2.54 12.22
C ILE A 49 -4.77 -3.61 11.30
N ALA A 50 -5.96 -4.10 11.59
CA ALA A 50 -6.68 -5.02 10.71
C ALA A 50 -6.98 -4.37 9.35
N GLY A 51 -7.39 -3.11 9.33
CA GLY A 51 -7.60 -2.33 8.11
C GLY A 51 -6.34 -2.21 7.26
N LEU A 52 -5.18 -1.98 7.88
CA LEU A 52 -3.90 -1.96 7.19
C LEU A 52 -3.61 -3.29 6.49
N GLY A 53 -3.84 -4.41 7.16
CA GLY A 53 -3.66 -5.74 6.59
C GLY A 53 -4.56 -6.00 5.38
N VAL A 54 -5.82 -5.62 5.47
CA VAL A 54 -6.79 -5.75 4.37
C VAL A 54 -6.39 -4.87 3.18
N GLY A 55 -6.11 -3.59 3.42
CA GLY A 55 -5.71 -2.64 2.37
C GLY A 55 -4.44 -3.10 1.65
N GLN A 56 -3.47 -3.58 2.40
CA GLN A 56 -2.22 -4.11 1.86
C GLN A 56 -2.45 -5.31 0.93
N SER A 57 -3.34 -6.22 1.31
CA SER A 57 -3.66 -7.40 0.50
C SER A 57 -4.27 -7.03 -0.85
N PHE A 58 -5.16 -6.04 -0.88
CA PHE A 58 -5.75 -5.55 -2.13
C PHE A 58 -4.74 -4.88 -3.04
N ILE A 59 -3.85 -4.06 -2.50
CA ILE A 59 -2.80 -3.39 -3.28
C ILE A 59 -1.85 -4.41 -3.90
N TRP A 60 -1.46 -5.44 -3.15
CA TRP A 60 -0.56 -6.47 -3.64
C TRP A 60 -1.16 -7.25 -4.80
N GLY A 61 -2.40 -7.69 -4.67
CA GLY A 61 -3.11 -8.39 -5.74
C GLY A 61 -3.24 -7.53 -7.00
N SER A 62 -3.64 -6.29 -6.82
CA SER A 62 -3.79 -5.32 -7.91
C SER A 62 -2.47 -5.02 -8.62
N ASN A 63 -1.41 -4.75 -7.87
CA ASN A 63 -0.10 -4.43 -8.44
C ASN A 63 0.49 -5.58 -9.24
N ALA A 64 0.45 -6.79 -8.68
CA ALA A 64 0.96 -7.97 -9.36
C ALA A 64 0.15 -8.24 -10.64
N ALA A 65 -1.17 -8.19 -10.56
CA ALA A 65 -2.05 -8.41 -11.70
C ALA A 65 -1.81 -7.37 -12.81
N THR A 66 -1.65 -6.09 -12.46
CA THR A 66 -1.42 -5.03 -13.44
C THR A 66 -0.05 -5.11 -14.08
N THR A 67 0.98 -5.38 -13.29
CA THR A 67 2.37 -5.40 -13.78
C THR A 67 2.67 -6.61 -14.64
N LEU A 68 2.10 -7.77 -14.32
CA LEU A 68 2.41 -9.04 -15.00
C LEU A 68 1.38 -9.44 -16.05
N ARG A 69 0.33 -8.67 -16.25
CA ARG A 69 -0.81 -9.00 -17.08
C ARG A 69 -0.48 -9.19 -18.56
N ASP A 70 0.32 -8.30 -19.13
CA ASP A 70 0.63 -8.26 -20.56
C ASP A 70 1.92 -9.03 -20.90
N ILE A 71 2.43 -9.81 -19.95
CA ILE A 71 3.67 -10.55 -20.13
C ILE A 71 3.37 -11.96 -20.62
N SER A 72 4.04 -12.36 -21.71
CA SER A 72 3.92 -13.71 -22.23
C SER A 72 4.40 -14.74 -21.19
N PRO A 73 3.79 -15.96 -21.16
CA PRO A 73 4.19 -17.00 -20.22
C PRO A 73 5.67 -17.34 -20.24
N GLU A 74 6.33 -17.19 -21.39
CA GLU A 74 7.76 -17.46 -21.59
C GLU A 74 8.65 -16.48 -20.85
N LEU A 75 8.20 -15.20 -20.71
CA LEU A 75 8.93 -14.14 -20.04
C LEU A 75 8.48 -13.92 -18.57
N MET A 76 7.53 -14.69 -18.09
CA MET A 76 6.97 -14.53 -16.74
C MET A 76 8.04 -14.71 -15.64
N GLY A 77 8.95 -15.66 -15.83
CA GLY A 77 10.06 -15.87 -14.89
C GLY A 77 11.00 -14.66 -14.80
N ALA A 78 11.39 -14.11 -15.96
CA ALA A 78 12.24 -12.93 -16.03
C ALA A 78 11.53 -11.69 -15.46
N ALA A 79 10.25 -11.51 -15.79
CA ALA A 79 9.45 -10.39 -15.28
C ALA A 79 9.29 -10.45 -13.75
N SER A 80 9.02 -11.61 -13.19
CA SER A 80 8.95 -11.82 -11.74
C SER A 80 10.31 -11.57 -11.08
N GLY A 81 11.40 -11.93 -11.74
CA GLY A 81 12.77 -11.68 -11.30
C GLY A 81 13.13 -10.20 -11.22
N VAL A 82 12.50 -9.35 -12.01
CA VAL A 82 12.65 -7.89 -11.95
C VAL A 82 11.65 -7.26 -10.97
N TYR A 83 10.42 -7.72 -10.99
CA TYR A 83 9.35 -7.19 -10.15
C TYR A 83 9.64 -7.32 -8.65
N ASN A 84 10.04 -8.50 -8.19
CA ASN A 84 10.28 -8.76 -6.78
C ASN A 84 11.46 -7.94 -6.21
N PRO A 85 12.64 -7.87 -6.86
CA PRO A 85 13.72 -7.01 -6.40
C PRO A 85 13.36 -5.53 -6.42
N SER A 86 12.66 -5.05 -7.45
CA SER A 86 12.20 -3.65 -7.52
C SER A 86 11.32 -3.28 -6.33
N ARG A 87 10.42 -4.17 -5.94
CA ARG A 87 9.58 -3.99 -4.77
C ARG A 87 10.39 -3.96 -3.47
N GLN A 88 11.41 -4.82 -3.35
CA GLN A 88 12.29 -4.83 -2.18
C GLN A 88 13.11 -3.54 -2.08
N VAL A 89 13.63 -3.03 -3.19
CA VAL A 89 14.32 -1.74 -3.23
C VAL A 89 13.39 -0.61 -2.75
N GLY A 90 12.16 -0.57 -3.23
CA GLY A 90 11.15 0.39 -2.77
C GLY A 90 10.91 0.30 -1.27
N SER A 91 10.80 -0.91 -0.73
CA SER A 91 10.64 -1.15 0.71
C SER A 91 11.83 -0.64 1.53
N VAL A 92 13.05 -0.93 1.09
CA VAL A 92 14.28 -0.46 1.76
C VAL A 92 14.37 1.07 1.75
N VAL A 93 14.07 1.70 0.63
CA VAL A 93 14.05 3.16 0.52
C VAL A 93 12.98 3.75 1.44
N GLY A 94 11.80 3.17 1.48
CA GLY A 94 10.72 3.60 2.37
C GLY A 94 11.11 3.52 3.84
N VAL A 95 11.68 2.40 4.27
CA VAL A 95 12.17 2.22 5.64
C VAL A 95 13.29 3.22 5.97
N ALA A 96 14.20 3.45 5.05
CA ALA A 96 15.29 4.42 5.24
C ALA A 96 14.74 5.85 5.42
N LEU A 97 13.77 6.25 4.62
CA LEU A 97 13.12 7.58 4.74
C LEU A 97 12.42 7.74 6.08
N VAL A 98 11.63 6.76 6.49
CA VAL A 98 10.93 6.78 7.79
C VAL A 98 11.93 6.82 8.94
N SER A 99 13.00 6.01 8.87
CA SER A 99 14.05 5.99 9.89
C SER A 99 14.79 7.33 10.00
N ALA A 100 15.08 7.97 8.87
CA ALA A 100 15.70 9.29 8.83
C ALA A 100 14.82 10.34 9.51
N VAL A 101 13.52 10.33 9.23
CA VAL A 101 12.55 11.24 9.86
C VAL A 101 12.42 10.97 11.36
N MET A 102 12.44 9.71 11.78
CA MET A 102 12.34 9.35 13.20
C MET A 102 13.57 9.75 14.03
N GLN A 103 14.71 9.99 13.40
CA GLN A 103 15.93 10.45 14.08
C GLN A 103 15.97 11.95 14.30
N THR A 104 15.05 12.71 13.76
CA THR A 104 15.00 14.17 13.85
C THR A 104 14.09 14.65 14.98
N GLY A 105 14.65 15.12 16.09
CA GLY A 105 13.95 15.84 17.14
C GLY A 105 13.28 15.00 18.22
N ASP A 106 12.19 15.52 18.78
CA ASP A 106 11.40 14.87 19.83
C ASP A 106 10.73 13.59 19.29
N PRO A 107 10.78 12.46 20.02
CA PRO A 107 10.17 11.18 19.56
C PRO A 107 8.69 11.29 19.19
N ALA A 108 7.91 12.09 19.89
CA ALA A 108 6.48 12.29 19.58
C ALA A 108 6.28 13.01 18.24
N VAL A 109 7.05 14.07 18.00
CA VAL A 109 7.02 14.83 16.74
C VAL A 109 7.55 13.99 15.59
N ALA A 110 8.61 13.22 15.82
CA ALA A 110 9.19 12.31 14.82
C ALA A 110 8.18 11.25 14.38
N LEU A 111 7.41 10.68 15.31
CA LEU A 111 6.35 9.70 15.01
C LEU A 111 5.25 10.32 14.13
N ILE A 112 4.78 11.50 14.47
CA ILE A 112 3.77 12.22 13.70
C ILE A 112 4.28 12.52 12.28
N ASN A 113 5.52 13.01 12.16
CA ASN A 113 6.13 13.30 10.86
C ASN A 113 6.31 12.04 10.01
N SER A 114 6.66 10.91 10.63
CA SER A 114 6.76 9.62 9.95
C SER A 114 5.41 9.17 9.40
N LEU A 115 4.33 9.31 10.17
CA LEU A 115 2.98 9.01 9.70
C LEU A 115 2.56 9.91 8.54
N LEU A 116 2.91 11.19 8.58
CA LEU A 116 2.65 12.12 7.47
C LEU A 116 3.40 11.70 6.20
N VAL A 117 4.66 11.30 6.30
CA VAL A 117 5.43 10.79 5.16
C VAL A 117 4.77 9.56 4.55
N ILE A 118 4.33 8.62 5.38
CA ILE A 118 3.63 7.41 4.93
C ILE A 118 2.31 7.77 4.24
N VAL A 119 1.53 8.69 4.81
CA VAL A 119 0.26 9.14 4.22
C VAL A 119 0.50 9.83 2.87
N VAL A 120 1.51 10.69 2.76
CA VAL A 120 1.88 11.33 1.49
C VAL A 120 2.28 10.29 0.44
N ALA A 121 3.09 9.30 0.81
CA ALA A 121 3.48 8.22 -0.09
C ALA A 121 2.26 7.42 -0.56
N LEU A 122 1.30 7.13 0.32
CA LEU A 122 0.06 6.43 -0.02
C LEU A 122 -0.84 7.27 -0.92
N VAL A 123 -0.93 8.57 -0.69
CA VAL A 123 -1.69 9.49 -1.57
C VAL A 123 -1.07 9.53 -2.97
N VAL A 124 0.25 9.60 -3.07
CA VAL A 124 0.95 9.49 -4.36
C VAL A 124 0.65 8.15 -5.05
N GLY A 125 0.68 7.06 -4.30
CA GLY A 125 0.30 5.73 -4.81
C GLY A 125 -1.15 5.68 -5.29
N LEU A 126 -2.08 6.28 -4.56
CA LEU A 126 -3.49 6.38 -4.93
C LEU A 126 -3.68 7.18 -6.22
N VAL A 127 -3.04 8.35 -6.33
CA VAL A 127 -3.07 9.18 -7.54
C VAL A 127 -2.49 8.41 -8.73
N SER A 128 -1.38 7.71 -8.54
CA SER A 128 -0.78 6.85 -9.57
C SER A 128 -1.75 5.75 -10.01
N ALA A 129 -2.46 5.11 -9.08
CA ALA A 129 -3.47 4.09 -9.39
C ALA A 129 -4.66 4.67 -10.17
N LEU A 130 -5.09 5.89 -9.84
CA LEU A 130 -6.14 6.59 -10.59
C LEU A 130 -5.69 6.99 -12.00
N CYS A 131 -4.41 7.30 -12.17
CA CYS A 131 -3.81 7.63 -13.48
C CYS A 131 -3.53 6.39 -14.34
N PHE A 132 -3.63 5.18 -13.79
CA PHE A 132 -3.53 3.96 -14.58
C PHE A 132 -4.61 3.96 -15.66
N ARG A 133 -4.18 4.07 -16.92
CA ARG A 133 -5.09 3.92 -18.05
C ARG A 133 -5.54 2.47 -18.16
N ASP A 134 -6.84 2.28 -18.22
CA ASP A 134 -7.41 1.02 -18.69
C ASP A 134 -7.01 0.83 -20.14
N THR A 135 -5.96 0.08 -20.37
CA THR A 135 -5.58 -0.37 -21.71
C THR A 135 -6.57 -1.39 -22.28
N LEU A 136 -7.64 -1.68 -21.55
CA LEU A 136 -8.71 -2.59 -21.97
C LEU A 136 -9.86 -1.94 -22.76
N GLN A 137 -9.83 -0.62 -22.91
CA GLN A 137 -10.82 0.11 -23.73
C GLN A 137 -10.23 0.60 -25.05
N GLY A 138 -9.36 -0.20 -25.60
CA GLY A 138 -8.86 0.05 -26.97
C GLY A 138 -9.27 -1.06 -27.90
#